data_ccec243f3715dc164373a3ffaad1e88e
#
_entry.id   ccec243f3715dc164373a3ffaad1e88e
#
_cell.length_a   1.000
_cell.length_b   1.000
_cell.length_c   1.000
_cell.angle_alpha   90.00
_cell.angle_beta   90.00
_cell.angle_gamma   90.00
#
_symmetry.space_group_name_H-M   'P 1'
#
loop_
_entity.id
_entity.type
_entity.pdbx_description
1 polymer ?
#
loop_
_entity_poly.entity_id
_entity_poly.type
_entity_poly.pdbx_seq_one_letter_code
_entity_poly.pdbx_strand_id
1 'polypeptide(L)'
;MKTRILSSLLSLACAPSVLAASTVDLSVHGLIVPAACMPQLSSGGLIDYGKIAQQDLNLETATRLPLKTLHVGIACNGPVRYALRMRDNRDGSAMVNSEIYYGLGFDTSGNRLGVYSMTFDPRQTQASNTAQVYGTESTTGGLAWRTSNLNPIDIGSRSYLGFTDVEGSVS
;
A
#
# COMPACT_ATOMS: atom_id res chain seq x y z
N MET A 1 -65.62 -30.40 83.35
CA MET A 1 -64.39 -29.77 83.81
C MET A 1 -63.45 -29.62 82.64
N LYS A 2 -63.05 -28.38 82.36
CA LYS A 2 -61.94 -27.86 81.49
C LYS A 2 -61.98 -28.24 80.00
N THR A 3 -62.66 -27.42 79.26
CA THR A 3 -62.60 -27.17 77.83
C THR A 3 -61.22 -26.56 77.45
N ARG A 4 -60.55 -27.09 76.45
CA ARG A 4 -59.44 -26.42 75.82
C ARG A 4 -59.77 -26.22 74.38
N ILE A 5 -59.93 -24.97 74.03
CA ILE A 5 -60.16 -24.49 72.68
C ILE A 5 -58.78 -24.44 71.99
N LEU A 6 -58.66 -25.19 70.92
CA LEU A 6 -57.46 -25.18 70.08
C LEU A 6 -57.67 -24.24 68.86
N SER A 7 -57.07 -23.08 68.97
CA SER A 7 -57.10 -22.06 67.90
C SER A 7 -56.12 -22.47 66.80
N SER A 8 -56.68 -22.80 65.59
CA SER A 8 -55.88 -23.12 64.39
C SER A 8 -55.55 -21.83 63.68
N LEU A 9 -54.30 -21.41 63.69
CA LEU A 9 -53.83 -20.30 62.86
C LEU A 9 -53.57 -20.83 61.46
N LEU A 10 -54.38 -20.32 60.50
CA LEU A 10 -54.24 -20.55 59.10
C LEU A 10 -53.17 -19.56 58.55
N SER A 11 -51.94 -20.04 58.33
CA SER A 11 -50.85 -19.25 57.74
C SER A 11 -51.00 -19.26 56.20
N LEU A 12 -51.43 -18.13 55.64
CA LEU A 12 -51.51 -17.90 54.19
C LEU A 12 -50.11 -17.65 53.66
N ALA A 13 -49.47 -18.66 53.03
CA ALA A 13 -48.19 -18.55 52.39
C ALA A 13 -48.33 -17.77 51.06
N CYS A 14 -47.86 -16.55 51.08
CA CYS A 14 -47.73 -15.72 49.86
C CYS A 14 -46.47 -16.21 49.08
N ALA A 15 -46.64 -16.99 48.03
CA ALA A 15 -45.52 -17.38 47.14
C ALA A 15 -45.17 -16.23 46.22
N PRO A 16 -43.93 -15.77 46.18
CA PRO A 16 -43.50 -14.79 45.18
C PRO A 16 -43.47 -15.46 43.80
N SER A 17 -44.24 -14.89 42.85
CA SER A 17 -44.15 -15.27 41.43
C SER A 17 -42.78 -14.82 40.87
N VAL A 18 -41.85 -15.75 40.66
CA VAL A 18 -40.62 -15.55 39.99
C VAL A 18 -40.92 -15.36 38.50
N LEU A 19 -40.87 -14.10 38.04
CA LEU A 19 -40.85 -13.80 36.63
C LEU A 19 -39.52 -14.28 36.07
N ALA A 20 -39.53 -15.42 35.40
CA ALA A 20 -38.37 -15.88 34.63
C ALA A 20 -38.15 -14.94 33.44
N ALA A 21 -37.18 -14.05 33.53
CA ALA A 21 -36.73 -13.26 32.37
C ALA A 21 -36.02 -14.21 31.40
N SER A 22 -36.67 -14.44 30.25
CA SER A 22 -36.00 -15.11 29.11
C SER A 22 -34.96 -14.17 28.51
N THR A 23 -33.71 -14.46 28.68
CA THR A 23 -32.59 -13.77 28.00
C THR A 23 -32.28 -14.57 26.73
N VAL A 24 -32.18 -13.87 25.60
CA VAL A 24 -31.69 -14.42 24.34
C VAL A 24 -30.33 -13.79 24.07
N ASP A 25 -29.29 -14.61 24.02
CA ASP A 25 -27.97 -14.15 23.63
C ASP A 25 -27.86 -14.18 22.11
N LEU A 26 -27.66 -12.99 21.52
CA LEU A 26 -27.34 -12.84 20.11
C LEU A 26 -25.81 -12.73 19.97
N SER A 27 -25.22 -13.74 19.37
CA SER A 27 -23.78 -13.73 19.05
C SER A 27 -23.61 -13.41 17.56
N VAL A 28 -22.89 -12.31 17.26
CA VAL A 28 -22.54 -11.94 15.90
C VAL A 28 -21.06 -12.24 15.70
N HIS A 29 -20.77 -13.14 14.77
CA HIS A 29 -19.43 -13.48 14.36
C HIS A 29 -19.15 -12.86 13.01
N GLY A 30 -18.04 -12.13 12.87
CA GLY A 30 -17.59 -11.54 11.61
C GLY A 30 -16.08 -11.43 11.59
N LEU A 31 -15.49 -11.61 10.41
CA LEU A 31 -14.08 -11.34 10.16
C LEU A 31 -13.98 -10.04 9.38
N ILE A 32 -13.34 -9.04 9.94
CA ILE A 32 -13.02 -7.79 9.23
C ILE A 32 -11.65 -8.00 8.59
N VAL A 33 -11.63 -8.12 7.26
CA VAL A 33 -10.39 -8.18 6.48
C VAL A 33 -10.16 -6.79 5.90
N PRO A 34 -9.04 -6.13 6.21
CA PRO A 34 -8.67 -4.86 5.58
C PRO A 34 -8.60 -5.02 4.06
N ALA A 35 -9.01 -4.00 3.32
CA ALA A 35 -8.78 -3.97 1.89
C ALA A 35 -7.28 -4.00 1.59
N ALA A 36 -6.88 -4.86 0.66
CA ALA A 36 -5.50 -5.04 0.26
C ALA A 36 -5.33 -4.77 -1.24
N CYS A 37 -4.18 -4.23 -1.61
CA CYS A 37 -3.80 -4.01 -2.99
C CYS A 37 -2.63 -4.91 -3.37
N MET A 38 -2.70 -5.50 -4.55
CA MET A 38 -1.63 -6.32 -5.12
C MET A 38 -1.02 -5.60 -6.31
N PRO A 39 0.26 -5.19 -6.24
CA PRO A 39 0.97 -4.69 -7.40
C PRO A 39 1.33 -5.84 -8.35
N GLN A 40 1.24 -5.58 -9.63
CA GLN A 40 1.63 -6.49 -10.71
C GLN A 40 2.54 -5.74 -11.68
N LEU A 41 3.61 -6.37 -12.11
CA LEU A 41 4.54 -5.80 -13.07
C LEU A 41 4.45 -6.58 -14.38
N SER A 42 4.41 -5.87 -15.50
CA SER A 42 4.54 -6.51 -16.81
C SER A 42 5.87 -7.24 -16.92
N SER A 43 5.91 -8.32 -17.68
CA SER A 43 7.11 -9.17 -17.87
C SER A 43 7.76 -9.64 -16.55
N GLY A 44 6.95 -9.76 -15.46
CA GLY A 44 7.49 -10.13 -14.14
C GLY A 44 8.48 -9.11 -13.56
N GLY A 45 8.45 -7.85 -14.02
CA GLY A 45 9.39 -6.82 -13.60
C GLY A 45 10.77 -6.89 -14.26
N LEU A 46 10.93 -7.72 -15.28
CA LEU A 46 12.19 -7.85 -16.01
C LEU A 46 12.26 -6.81 -17.13
N ILE A 47 13.35 -6.07 -17.16
CA ILE A 47 13.75 -5.19 -18.27
C ILE A 47 14.99 -5.79 -18.90
N ASP A 48 14.84 -6.39 -20.07
CA ASP A 48 15.93 -7.03 -20.78
C ASP A 48 16.49 -6.09 -21.86
N TYR A 49 17.77 -5.80 -21.79
CA TYR A 49 18.52 -5.06 -22.81
C TYR A 49 19.28 -5.98 -23.77
N GLY A 50 19.14 -7.28 -23.61
CA GLY A 50 19.88 -8.26 -24.42
C GLY A 50 21.37 -8.28 -24.07
N LYS A 51 22.15 -8.73 -25.01
CA LYS A 51 23.63 -8.75 -24.89
C LYS A 51 24.19 -7.40 -25.34
N ILE A 52 24.94 -6.76 -24.46
CA ILE A 52 25.67 -5.54 -24.77
C ILE A 52 27.14 -5.96 -24.91
N ALA A 53 27.71 -5.78 -26.10
CA ALA A 53 29.10 -6.10 -26.33
C ALA A 53 30.01 -5.02 -25.71
N GLN A 54 31.19 -5.43 -25.25
CA GLN A 54 32.13 -4.51 -24.63
C GLN A 54 32.53 -3.35 -25.58
N GLN A 55 32.60 -3.63 -26.87
CA GLN A 55 32.89 -2.63 -27.89
C GLN A 55 31.78 -1.56 -28.05
N ASP A 56 30.57 -1.85 -27.57
CA ASP A 56 29.43 -0.93 -27.62
C ASP A 56 29.40 0.02 -26.41
N LEU A 57 30.32 -0.21 -25.47
CA LEU A 57 30.45 0.62 -24.29
C LEU A 57 31.45 1.75 -24.51
N ASN A 58 31.13 2.94 -24.03
CA ASN A 58 32.08 4.05 -24.00
C ASN A 58 33.21 3.77 -23.01
N LEU A 59 34.45 4.05 -23.40
CA LEU A 59 35.61 3.77 -22.57
C LEU A 59 35.76 4.75 -21.42
N GLU A 60 35.43 6.04 -21.64
CA GLU A 60 35.72 7.12 -20.69
C GLU A 60 34.46 7.77 -20.11
N THR A 61 33.29 7.48 -20.68
CA THR A 61 32.02 8.06 -20.23
C THR A 61 30.95 7.01 -20.07
N ALA A 62 29.88 7.35 -19.35
CA ALA A 62 28.75 6.43 -19.20
C ALA A 62 28.07 6.13 -20.53
N THR A 63 27.83 4.86 -20.83
CA THR A 63 26.99 4.42 -21.95
C THR A 63 25.53 4.51 -21.55
N ARG A 64 24.75 5.33 -22.26
CA ARG A 64 23.30 5.44 -22.04
C ARG A 64 22.57 4.39 -22.85
N LEU A 65 21.81 3.57 -22.17
CA LEU A 65 20.93 2.60 -22.82
C LEU A 65 19.58 3.24 -23.18
N PRO A 66 18.87 2.72 -24.19
CA PRO A 66 17.58 3.25 -24.59
C PRO A 66 16.53 3.09 -23.47
N LEU A 67 15.57 4.00 -23.44
CA LEU A 67 14.46 3.91 -22.51
C LEU A 67 13.64 2.64 -22.76
N LYS A 68 13.22 2.01 -21.68
CA LYS A 68 12.28 0.88 -21.67
C LYS A 68 11.09 1.23 -20.79
N THR A 69 9.91 0.84 -21.19
CA THR A 69 8.68 1.05 -20.44
C THR A 69 8.28 -0.23 -19.70
N LEU A 70 7.96 -0.11 -18.44
CA LEU A 70 7.40 -1.15 -17.61
C LEU A 70 5.99 -0.73 -17.19
N HIS A 71 5.00 -1.61 -17.35
CA HIS A 71 3.66 -1.35 -16.88
C HIS A 71 3.47 -1.90 -15.47
N VAL A 72 2.91 -1.07 -14.60
CA VAL A 72 2.56 -1.42 -13.22
C VAL A 72 1.05 -1.41 -13.10
N GLY A 73 0.46 -2.55 -12.80
CA GLY A 73 -0.96 -2.69 -12.46
C GLY A 73 -1.11 -2.77 -10.94
N ILE A 74 -2.20 -2.21 -10.41
CA ILE A 74 -2.53 -2.33 -8.99
C ILE A 74 -3.98 -2.77 -8.90
N ALA A 75 -4.22 -3.96 -8.36
CA ALA A 75 -5.55 -4.50 -8.12
C ALA A 75 -5.85 -4.49 -6.63
N CYS A 76 -6.92 -3.81 -6.22
CA CYS A 76 -7.39 -3.75 -4.84
C CYS A 76 -8.70 -4.51 -4.70
N ASN A 77 -8.90 -5.23 -3.59
CA ASN A 77 -10.12 -5.99 -3.32
C ASN A 77 -11.25 -5.16 -2.68
N GLY A 78 -11.07 -3.83 -2.58
CA GLY A 78 -12.05 -2.87 -2.08
C GLY A 78 -11.50 -1.45 -2.10
N PRO A 79 -12.32 -0.45 -1.79
CA PRO A 79 -11.88 0.93 -1.70
C PRO A 79 -10.81 1.09 -0.62
N VAL A 80 -9.63 1.53 -1.00
CA VAL A 80 -8.51 1.73 -0.09
C VAL A 80 -7.59 2.83 -0.62
N ARG A 81 -7.03 3.63 0.29
CA ARG A 81 -5.96 4.57 -0.06
C ARG A 81 -4.63 3.83 -0.02
N TYR A 82 -3.81 4.04 -1.03
CA TYR A 82 -2.48 3.45 -1.11
C TYR A 82 -1.50 4.44 -1.72
N ALA A 83 -0.22 4.21 -1.44
CA ALA A 83 0.89 4.87 -2.10
C ALA A 83 1.92 3.82 -2.48
N LEU A 84 2.65 4.07 -3.55
CA LEU A 84 3.75 3.21 -3.96
C LEU A 84 5.05 3.76 -3.38
N ARG A 85 5.86 2.86 -2.83
CA ARG A 85 7.23 3.15 -2.43
C ARG A 85 8.16 2.20 -3.15
N MET A 86 9.12 2.76 -3.85
CA MET A 86 10.19 1.97 -4.44
C MET A 86 11.33 1.81 -3.42
N ARG A 87 12.04 0.71 -3.55
CA ARG A 87 13.22 0.42 -2.73
C ARG A 87 14.37 0.03 -3.65
N ASP A 88 15.52 0.63 -3.44
CA ASP A 88 16.76 0.17 -4.07
C ASP A 88 17.27 -1.07 -3.32
N ASN A 89 17.21 -2.23 -3.97
CA ASN A 89 17.75 -3.47 -3.41
C ASN A 89 19.28 -3.56 -3.51
N ARG A 90 19.91 -2.58 -4.17
CA ARG A 90 21.35 -2.43 -4.35
C ARG A 90 21.83 -1.07 -3.87
N ASP A 91 21.18 -0.55 -2.82
CA ASP A 91 21.52 0.72 -2.19
C ASP A 91 23.03 0.81 -1.90
N GLY A 92 23.60 1.97 -2.15
CA GLY A 92 25.05 2.20 -2.05
C GLY A 92 25.88 1.83 -3.29
N SER A 93 25.29 1.13 -4.30
CA SER A 93 26.00 0.79 -5.54
C SER A 93 25.78 1.81 -6.68
N ALA A 94 24.89 2.78 -6.51
CA ALA A 94 24.70 3.84 -7.49
C ALA A 94 25.95 4.72 -7.62
N MET A 95 26.33 5.03 -8.86
CA MET A 95 27.46 5.92 -9.13
C MET A 95 27.15 7.38 -8.78
N VAL A 96 25.88 7.75 -8.79
CA VAL A 96 25.38 9.09 -8.46
C VAL A 96 24.68 9.05 -7.13
N ASN A 97 25.10 9.88 -6.20
CA ASN A 97 24.48 9.98 -4.88
C ASN A 97 23.23 10.88 -4.97
N SER A 98 22.13 10.30 -5.40
CA SER A 98 20.82 10.97 -5.46
C SER A 98 19.70 9.95 -5.30
N GLU A 99 18.64 10.32 -4.63
CA GLU A 99 17.50 9.43 -4.35
C GLU A 99 16.74 8.94 -5.58
N ILE A 100 16.85 9.67 -6.70
CA ILE A 100 16.21 9.29 -7.97
C ILE A 100 16.98 8.22 -8.74
N TYR A 101 18.21 7.91 -8.33
CA TYR A 101 19.03 6.89 -8.98
C TYR A 101 19.13 5.62 -8.15
N TYR A 102 18.96 4.51 -8.83
CA TYR A 102 19.05 3.16 -8.31
C TYR A 102 20.32 2.49 -8.82
N GLY A 103 20.97 1.72 -7.99
CA GLY A 103 22.22 1.06 -8.34
C GLY A 103 22.04 -0.20 -9.17
N LEU A 104 22.95 -0.45 -10.11
CA LEU A 104 23.01 -1.71 -10.85
C LEU A 104 23.87 -2.78 -10.15
N GLY A 105 24.49 -2.44 -9.02
CA GLY A 105 25.35 -3.35 -8.27
C GLY A 105 26.84 -3.14 -8.59
N PHE A 106 27.62 -4.16 -8.25
CA PHE A 106 29.07 -4.17 -8.41
C PHE A 106 29.49 -5.33 -9.33
N ASP A 107 30.61 -5.16 -10.03
CA ASP A 107 31.28 -6.24 -10.72
C ASP A 107 32.06 -7.15 -9.75
N THR A 108 32.72 -8.17 -10.26
CA THR A 108 33.52 -9.10 -9.47
C THR A 108 34.76 -8.46 -8.83
N SER A 109 35.15 -7.28 -9.31
CA SER A 109 36.29 -6.50 -8.79
C SER A 109 35.85 -5.41 -7.81
N GLY A 110 34.56 -5.30 -7.52
CA GLY A 110 33.99 -4.30 -6.61
C GLY A 110 33.73 -2.92 -7.25
N ASN A 111 33.83 -2.80 -8.58
CA ASN A 111 33.50 -1.56 -9.26
C ASN A 111 31.99 -1.44 -9.45
N ARG A 112 31.47 -0.22 -9.34
CA ARG A 112 30.04 0.05 -9.58
C ARG A 112 29.72 -0.11 -11.05
N LEU A 113 28.62 -0.86 -11.36
CA LEU A 113 28.21 -1.14 -12.74
C LEU A 113 27.49 0.01 -13.40
N GLY A 114 26.79 0.83 -12.63
CA GLY A 114 26.03 1.94 -13.17
C GLY A 114 24.80 2.30 -12.34
N VAL A 115 23.91 3.06 -12.97
CA VAL A 115 22.66 3.51 -12.36
C VAL A 115 21.50 3.41 -13.35
N TYR A 116 20.29 3.36 -12.81
CA TYR A 116 19.06 3.60 -13.57
C TYR A 116 18.16 4.56 -12.78
N SER A 117 17.26 5.22 -13.48
CA SER A 117 16.18 6.01 -12.89
C SER A 117 14.85 5.53 -13.44
N MET A 118 13.80 5.79 -12.71
CA MET A 118 12.43 5.50 -13.13
C MET A 118 11.60 6.77 -13.09
N THR A 119 10.79 6.96 -14.13
CA THR A 119 9.87 8.09 -14.22
C THR A 119 8.46 7.56 -14.40
N PHE A 120 7.54 8.04 -13.58
CA PHE A 120 6.12 7.78 -13.72
C PHE A 120 5.46 8.91 -14.50
N ASP A 121 4.65 8.56 -15.51
CA ASP A 121 3.89 9.53 -16.30
C ASP A 121 2.37 9.38 -16.00
N PRO A 122 1.76 10.32 -15.27
CA PRO A 122 0.33 10.26 -14.95
C PRO A 122 -0.57 10.25 -16.20
N ARG A 123 -0.12 10.85 -17.31
CA ARG A 123 -0.91 10.90 -18.56
C ARG A 123 -1.09 9.53 -19.22
N GLN A 124 -0.25 8.56 -18.87
CA GLN A 124 -0.32 7.19 -19.37
C GLN A 124 -1.00 6.24 -18.38
N THR A 125 -1.53 6.77 -17.28
CA THR A 125 -2.18 5.99 -16.24
C THR A 125 -3.68 5.90 -16.47
N GLN A 126 -4.23 4.72 -16.24
CA GLN A 126 -5.66 4.46 -16.29
C GLN A 126 -6.15 3.93 -14.95
N ALA A 127 -7.33 4.37 -14.53
CA ALA A 127 -7.99 3.86 -13.35
C ALA A 127 -9.45 3.52 -13.67
N SER A 128 -10.00 2.54 -12.99
CA SER A 128 -11.37 2.06 -13.24
C SER A 128 -12.45 3.04 -12.77
N ASN A 129 -12.11 3.95 -11.87
CA ASN A 129 -13.04 4.85 -11.19
C ASN A 129 -12.92 6.33 -11.59
N THR A 130 -11.99 6.66 -12.46
CA THR A 130 -11.80 8.05 -12.94
C THR A 130 -11.29 8.06 -14.37
N ALA A 131 -11.64 9.12 -15.12
CA ALA A 131 -11.18 9.34 -16.48
C ALA A 131 -9.74 9.89 -16.52
N GLN A 132 -9.29 10.54 -15.45
CA GLN A 132 -7.96 11.14 -15.39
C GLN A 132 -7.32 10.83 -14.03
N VAL A 133 -6.05 10.49 -14.05
CA VAL A 133 -5.21 10.29 -12.87
C VAL A 133 -4.14 11.36 -12.83
N TYR A 134 -4.01 12.01 -11.68
CA TYR A 134 -2.94 12.95 -11.38
C TYR A 134 -1.95 12.30 -10.42
N GLY A 135 -0.68 12.59 -10.60
CA GLY A 135 0.38 12.09 -9.74
C GLY A 135 0.77 13.10 -8.66
N THR A 136 1.12 12.61 -7.50
CA THR A 136 1.70 13.38 -6.40
C THR A 136 2.82 12.60 -5.73
N GLU A 137 3.68 13.29 -5.02
CA GLU A 137 4.84 12.69 -4.36
C GLU A 137 4.97 13.19 -2.93
N SER A 138 5.42 12.31 -2.05
CA SER A 138 5.82 12.68 -0.69
C SER A 138 7.25 12.22 -0.42
N THR A 139 8.10 13.16 -0.03
CA THR A 139 9.46 12.91 0.47
C THR A 139 9.54 12.89 1.99
N THR A 140 8.40 13.07 2.67
CA THR A 140 8.30 13.15 4.14
C THR A 140 7.66 11.93 4.77
N GLY A 141 7.71 10.79 4.07
CA GLY A 141 7.10 9.56 4.56
C GLY A 141 5.56 9.56 4.56
N GLY A 142 4.93 10.36 3.69
CA GLY A 142 3.48 10.48 3.60
C GLY A 142 2.89 11.58 4.50
N LEU A 143 3.70 12.33 5.24
CA LEU A 143 3.23 13.42 6.11
C LEU A 143 2.83 14.67 5.33
N ALA A 144 3.49 14.93 4.22
CA ALA A 144 3.18 16.03 3.32
C ALA A 144 3.32 15.55 1.88
N TRP A 145 2.43 16.02 1.03
CA TRP A 145 2.37 15.67 -0.37
C TRP A 145 2.52 16.91 -1.25
N ARG A 146 3.15 16.76 -2.39
CA ARG A 146 3.21 17.81 -3.40
C ARG A 146 1.85 17.99 -4.06
N THR A 147 1.63 19.15 -4.63
CA THR A 147 0.46 19.42 -5.47
C THR A 147 0.38 18.43 -6.62
N SER A 148 -0.76 17.76 -6.74
CA SER A 148 -1.00 16.77 -7.80
C SER A 148 -1.12 17.43 -9.17
N ASN A 149 -0.50 16.84 -10.18
CA ASN A 149 -0.51 17.32 -11.55
C ASN A 149 -0.24 16.20 -12.56
N LEU A 150 -0.17 16.56 -13.84
CA LEU A 150 0.10 15.66 -14.96
C LEU A 150 1.59 15.57 -15.36
N ASN A 151 2.47 16.25 -14.65
CA ASN A 151 3.88 16.19 -15.00
C ASN A 151 4.47 14.82 -14.63
N PRO A 152 5.41 14.32 -15.44
CA PRO A 152 6.17 13.14 -15.09
C PRO A 152 6.90 13.32 -13.75
N ILE A 153 6.91 12.26 -12.94
CA ILE A 153 7.50 12.26 -11.61
C ILE A 153 8.67 11.26 -11.61
N ASP A 154 9.84 11.73 -11.28
CA ASP A 154 10.98 10.83 -11.03
C ASP A 154 10.76 10.09 -9.70
N ILE A 155 10.76 8.77 -9.76
CA ILE A 155 10.44 7.93 -8.61
C ILE A 155 11.70 7.73 -7.78
N GLY A 156 11.77 8.36 -6.63
CA GLY A 156 12.87 8.20 -5.69
C GLY A 156 12.77 6.92 -4.85
N SER A 157 13.92 6.38 -4.44
CA SER A 157 14.00 5.18 -3.61
C SER A 157 13.49 5.39 -2.18
N ARG A 158 13.28 6.63 -1.77
CA ARG A 158 12.79 7.04 -0.44
C ARG A 158 11.47 7.78 -0.49
N SER A 159 10.99 8.13 -1.68
CA SER A 159 9.73 8.84 -1.88
C SER A 159 8.55 7.89 -1.93
N TYR A 160 7.37 8.44 -1.64
CA TYR A 160 6.09 7.80 -1.90
C TYR A 160 5.45 8.45 -3.13
N LEU A 161 4.98 7.63 -4.05
CA LEU A 161 4.19 8.04 -5.20
C LEU A 161 2.72 7.82 -4.89
N GLY A 162 1.93 8.88 -4.96
CA GLY A 162 0.49 8.89 -4.74
C GLY A 162 -0.28 9.20 -6.01
N PHE A 163 -1.56 8.92 -5.99
CA PHE A 163 -2.48 9.08 -7.13
C PHE A 163 -3.78 9.71 -6.66
N THR A 164 -4.34 10.60 -7.45
CA THR A 164 -5.63 11.24 -7.18
C THR A 164 -6.36 11.51 -8.50
N ASP A 165 -7.67 11.71 -8.41
CA ASP A 165 -8.56 12.12 -9.49
C ASP A 165 -8.74 13.65 -9.56
N VAL A 166 -8.11 14.40 -8.67
CA VAL A 166 -8.24 15.86 -8.56
C VAL A 166 -6.89 16.52 -8.77
N GLU A 167 -6.82 17.46 -9.71
CA GLU A 167 -5.64 18.30 -9.91
C GLU A 167 -5.50 19.32 -8.77
N GLY A 168 -4.25 19.58 -8.36
CA GLY A 168 -3.96 20.56 -7.32
C GLY A 168 -4.32 20.11 -5.89
N SER A 169 -4.87 18.91 -5.71
CA SER A 169 -5.15 18.41 -4.36
C SER A 169 -3.85 18.11 -3.60
N VAL A 170 -3.84 18.43 -2.33
CA VAL A 170 -2.81 17.99 -1.38
C VAL A 170 -3.47 16.90 -0.53
N SER A 171 -3.08 15.67 -0.73
CA SER A 171 -3.64 14.50 -0.03
C SER A 171 -2.76 14.09 1.15
#